data_c2bc2c40414c1380de3edeb463b00950
#
_entry.id   c2bc2c40414c1380de3edeb463b00950
#
_cell.length_a   1.000
_cell.length_b   1.000
_cell.length_c   1.000
_cell.angle_alpha   90.00
_cell.angle_beta   90.00
_cell.angle_gamma   90.00
#
_symmetry.space_group_name_H-M   'P 1'
#
loop_
_entity.id
_entity.type
_entity.pdbx_description
1 polymer ?
#
loop_
_entity_poly.entity_id
_entity_poly.type
_entity_poly.pdbx_seq_one_letter_code
_entity_poly.pdbx_strand_id
1 'polypeptide(L)'
;MLLLKLALLTLLLLGLLLVWLELRHRLRPASPLRLTAEPFSVEQAAGGGVNASGAVILANPHRRMEVFVPQLELRPTLLGSGDLSGVTLRTSITACHPDEEARPDGYWAAYIIKGRKATRAQLRVEIQAEPGVDLDALVDTLWLEVLWVNYGPFGRLWRRDGILIPLRRPQPLAPESAAWRQGEQCLVLPLRTHLLGSLDDPEQVLRTYAGSLLQPGDVLTIGETPLAVMEGRYHHPEMVRPSALARLLCRVFHPTSSLATACGLQSLIDLVGPARVLVAWLVGTALKLVGSNGWFYRLAGEQARLIDDVTGTTPPYDQTIVLGPQDPGSFCRRMGQALGVAVAVVDVNDLGRVKVLAASPGCDEELLHRALRPNPAGNANERTPLVLVRPA
;
A
#
# COMPACT_ATOMS: atom_id res chain seq x y z
N MET A 1 62.32 7.34 -15.84
CA MET A 1 61.09 7.57 -16.60
C MET A 1 60.07 6.40 -16.58
N LEU A 2 60.53 5.16 -16.90
CA LEU A 2 59.63 3.99 -16.95
C LEU A 2 58.98 3.69 -15.60
N LEU A 3 59.77 3.64 -14.51
CA LEU A 3 59.24 3.40 -13.15
C LEU A 3 58.19 4.44 -12.69
N LEU A 4 58.40 5.72 -13.03
CA LEU A 4 57.45 6.77 -12.71
C LEU A 4 56.14 6.59 -13.50
N LYS A 5 56.19 6.24 -14.77
CA LYS A 5 55.02 5.94 -15.60
C LYS A 5 54.24 4.73 -15.07
N LEU A 6 54.95 3.67 -14.64
CA LEU A 6 54.34 2.50 -14.03
C LEU A 6 53.66 2.85 -12.71
N ALA A 7 54.29 3.64 -11.84
CA ALA A 7 53.70 4.08 -10.58
C ALA A 7 52.45 4.91 -10.81
N LEU A 8 52.48 5.86 -11.76
CA LEU A 8 51.30 6.66 -12.12
C LEU A 8 50.17 5.81 -12.69
N LEU A 9 50.48 4.83 -13.54
CA LEU A 9 49.47 3.90 -14.07
C LEU A 9 48.85 3.06 -12.97
N THR A 10 49.63 2.56 -12.01
CA THR A 10 49.15 1.78 -10.87
C THR A 10 48.23 2.61 -9.99
N LEU A 11 48.59 3.87 -9.70
CA LEU A 11 47.76 4.80 -8.93
C LEU A 11 46.45 5.11 -9.65
N LEU A 12 46.46 5.31 -10.97
CA LEU A 12 45.26 5.52 -11.76
C LEU A 12 44.34 4.29 -11.72
N LEU A 13 44.87 3.09 -11.91
CA LEU A 13 44.12 1.84 -11.85
C LEU A 13 43.51 1.61 -10.46
N LEU A 14 44.26 1.89 -9.41
CA LEU A 14 43.76 1.83 -8.03
C LEU A 14 42.63 2.83 -7.81
N GLY A 15 42.83 4.08 -8.28
CA GLY A 15 41.77 5.10 -8.22
C GLY A 15 40.51 4.69 -8.94
N LEU A 16 40.61 4.16 -10.16
CA LEU A 16 39.45 3.62 -10.92
C LEU A 16 38.80 2.44 -10.21
N LEU A 17 39.59 1.55 -9.60
CA LEU A 17 39.05 0.44 -8.82
C LEU A 17 38.27 0.95 -7.60
N LEU A 18 38.80 1.92 -6.86
CA LEU A 18 38.11 2.51 -5.71
C LEU A 18 36.79 3.22 -6.12
N VAL A 19 36.85 3.99 -7.22
CA VAL A 19 35.62 4.62 -7.76
C VAL A 19 34.58 3.56 -8.17
N TRP A 20 35.04 2.48 -8.83
CA TRP A 20 34.16 1.38 -9.22
C TRP A 20 33.54 0.66 -8.00
N LEU A 21 34.33 0.40 -6.96
CA LEU A 21 33.88 -0.22 -5.72
C LEU A 21 32.84 0.67 -5.02
N GLU A 22 33.13 1.97 -4.92
CA GLU A 22 32.20 2.94 -4.32
C GLU A 22 30.91 3.06 -5.11
N LEU A 23 30.97 3.15 -6.44
CA LEU A 23 29.81 3.19 -7.29
C LEU A 23 28.98 1.91 -7.16
N ARG A 24 29.63 0.75 -7.19
CA ARG A 24 29.00 -0.54 -6.99
C ARG A 24 28.34 -0.64 -5.61
N HIS A 25 28.95 -0.08 -4.56
CA HIS A 25 28.34 -0.03 -3.23
C HIS A 25 27.11 0.87 -3.22
N ARG A 26 27.19 2.08 -3.78
CA ARG A 26 26.06 3.03 -3.84
C ARG A 26 24.87 2.52 -4.65
N LEU A 27 25.11 1.72 -5.68
CA LEU A 27 24.08 1.13 -6.53
C LEU A 27 23.42 -0.11 -5.91
N ARG A 28 23.90 -0.62 -4.77
CA ARG A 28 23.23 -1.72 -4.08
C ARG A 28 21.94 -1.23 -3.40
N PRO A 29 20.87 -2.04 -3.39
CA PRO A 29 19.69 -1.73 -2.62
C PRO A 29 20.06 -1.70 -1.12
N ALA A 30 19.61 -0.67 -0.42
CA ALA A 30 19.84 -0.55 1.03
C ALA A 30 19.09 -1.63 1.82
N SER A 31 17.92 -2.04 1.29
CA SER A 31 17.11 -3.12 1.86
C SER A 31 16.43 -3.88 0.72
N PRO A 32 16.95 -5.07 0.35
CA PRO A 32 16.34 -5.88 -0.69
C PRO A 32 15.15 -6.71 -0.19
N LEU A 33 14.99 -6.88 1.14
CA LEU A 33 13.96 -7.74 1.70
C LEU A 33 12.56 -7.21 1.40
N ARG A 34 11.67 -8.14 1.08
CA ARG A 34 10.23 -7.89 0.91
C ARG A 34 9.49 -8.71 1.96
N LEU A 35 8.59 -8.06 2.66
CA LEU A 35 7.66 -8.71 3.57
C LEU A 35 6.39 -9.05 2.79
N THR A 36 5.88 -10.26 2.98
CA THR A 36 4.58 -10.70 2.47
C THR A 36 3.85 -11.37 3.61
N ALA A 37 2.62 -10.96 3.87
CA ALA A 37 1.76 -11.60 4.86
C ALA A 37 1.04 -12.81 4.25
N GLU A 38 0.94 -13.87 5.02
CA GLU A 38 0.01 -14.97 4.79
C GLU A 38 -1.36 -14.63 5.43
N PRO A 39 -2.43 -15.36 5.09
CA PRO A 39 -3.74 -15.14 5.72
C PRO A 39 -3.67 -15.24 7.25
N PHE A 40 -4.41 -14.38 7.92
CA PHE A 40 -4.58 -14.39 9.37
C PHE A 40 -5.91 -15.06 9.75
N SER A 41 -5.89 -15.89 10.79
CA SER A 41 -7.08 -16.38 11.49
C SER A 41 -7.38 -15.45 12.67
N VAL A 42 -8.67 -15.20 12.91
CA VAL A 42 -9.17 -14.44 14.06
C VAL A 42 -10.11 -15.35 14.81
N GLU A 43 -9.79 -15.65 16.06
CA GLU A 43 -10.52 -16.60 16.90
C GLU A 43 -10.91 -15.93 18.22
N GLN A 44 -12.12 -16.22 18.70
CA GLN A 44 -12.54 -15.81 20.03
C GLN A 44 -11.76 -16.59 21.08
N ALA A 45 -11.24 -15.89 22.08
CA ALA A 45 -10.53 -16.48 23.20
C ALA A 45 -11.44 -16.58 24.44
N ALA A 46 -11.07 -17.46 25.37
CA ALA A 46 -11.77 -17.57 26.64
C ALA A 46 -11.78 -16.21 27.38
N GLY A 47 -12.92 -15.87 27.97
CA GLY A 47 -13.07 -14.60 28.68
C GLY A 47 -13.38 -13.37 27.82
N GLY A 48 -13.84 -13.57 26.57
CA GLY A 48 -14.23 -12.45 25.68
C GLY A 48 -13.06 -11.77 24.98
N GLY A 49 -11.88 -12.35 24.99
CA GLY A 49 -10.72 -11.89 24.24
C GLY A 49 -10.73 -12.37 22.77
N VAL A 50 -9.80 -11.85 21.99
CA VAL A 50 -9.60 -12.23 20.59
C VAL A 50 -8.15 -12.57 20.32
N ASN A 51 -7.89 -13.64 19.58
CA ASN A 51 -6.57 -14.04 19.13
C ASN A 51 -6.49 -13.87 17.61
N ALA A 52 -5.58 -13.04 17.12
CA ALA A 52 -5.21 -12.97 15.72
C ALA A 52 -3.89 -13.71 15.50
N SER A 53 -3.87 -14.71 14.64
CA SER A 53 -2.66 -15.49 14.33
C SER A 53 -2.49 -15.68 12.82
N GLY A 54 -1.25 -15.55 12.37
CA GLY A 54 -0.88 -15.68 10.97
C GLY A 54 0.62 -15.77 10.80
N ALA A 55 1.11 -15.56 9.59
CA ALA A 55 2.54 -15.56 9.38
C ALA A 55 2.98 -14.51 8.37
N VAL A 56 4.27 -14.18 8.40
CA VAL A 56 4.91 -13.35 7.40
C VAL A 56 6.12 -14.05 6.83
N ILE A 57 6.39 -13.76 5.57
CA ILE A 57 7.56 -14.21 4.83
C ILE A 57 8.45 -13.01 4.56
N LEU A 58 9.70 -13.07 4.99
CA LEU A 58 10.75 -12.13 4.60
C LEU A 58 11.55 -12.76 3.48
N ALA A 59 11.33 -12.30 2.25
CA ALA A 59 11.98 -12.82 1.06
C ALA A 59 13.10 -11.88 0.60
N ASN A 60 14.24 -12.46 0.20
CA ASN A 60 15.36 -11.74 -0.41
C ASN A 60 15.39 -11.98 -1.93
N PRO A 61 14.84 -11.09 -2.76
CA PRO A 61 14.84 -11.25 -4.21
C PRO A 61 16.22 -11.00 -4.84
N HIS A 62 17.16 -10.44 -4.10
CA HIS A 62 18.49 -10.13 -4.61
C HIS A 62 19.30 -11.42 -4.87
N ARG A 63 20.09 -11.45 -5.95
CA ARG A 63 20.79 -12.68 -6.39
C ARG A 63 21.99 -13.06 -5.53
N ARG A 64 22.73 -12.08 -5.00
CA ARG A 64 24.05 -12.27 -4.39
C ARG A 64 24.23 -11.58 -3.04
N MET A 65 23.30 -10.73 -2.64
CA MET A 65 23.39 -9.99 -1.39
C MET A 65 22.73 -10.81 -0.29
N GLU A 66 23.45 -11.09 0.76
CA GLU A 66 22.93 -11.66 1.99
C GLU A 66 22.51 -10.53 2.93
N VAL A 67 21.45 -10.75 3.68
CA VAL A 67 20.92 -9.77 4.64
C VAL A 67 20.77 -10.46 5.99
N PHE A 68 21.35 -9.88 7.00
CA PHE A 68 21.18 -10.31 8.37
C PHE A 68 19.93 -9.65 8.96
N VAL A 69 19.10 -10.44 9.59
CA VAL A 69 17.91 -9.99 10.30
C VAL A 69 18.07 -10.33 11.79
N PRO A 70 18.78 -9.49 12.55
CA PRO A 70 19.05 -9.75 13.96
C PRO A 70 17.86 -9.50 14.86
N GLN A 71 16.81 -8.81 14.36
CA GLN A 71 15.69 -8.40 15.18
C GLN A 71 14.41 -8.32 14.35
N LEU A 72 13.32 -8.83 14.92
CA LEU A 72 11.95 -8.71 14.43
C LEU A 72 11.06 -8.30 15.60
N GLU A 73 10.22 -7.31 15.41
CA GLU A 73 9.30 -6.78 16.43
C GLU A 73 7.90 -6.59 15.85
N LEU A 74 6.88 -6.64 16.71
CA LEU A 74 5.50 -6.34 16.38
C LEU A 74 5.03 -5.13 17.16
N ARG A 75 4.30 -4.25 16.47
CA ARG A 75 3.58 -3.12 17.09
C ARG A 75 2.12 -3.19 16.68
N PRO A 76 1.26 -3.78 17.50
CA PRO A 76 -0.16 -3.81 17.26
C PRO A 76 -0.81 -2.47 17.63
N THR A 77 -1.74 -2.01 16.81
CA THR A 77 -2.62 -0.86 17.08
C THR A 77 -4.06 -1.25 16.77
N LEU A 78 -4.94 -1.07 17.73
CA LEU A 78 -6.37 -1.31 17.53
C LEU A 78 -7.04 -0.07 16.94
N LEU A 79 -7.91 -0.30 15.97
CA LEU A 79 -8.75 0.72 15.37
C LEU A 79 -10.22 0.39 15.66
N GLY A 80 -10.96 1.39 16.11
CA GLY A 80 -12.35 1.22 16.50
C GLY A 80 -13.01 2.55 16.85
N SER A 81 -14.16 2.50 17.49
CA SER A 81 -15.02 3.68 17.72
C SER A 81 -15.14 4.11 19.18
N GLY A 82 -14.36 3.52 20.10
CA GLY A 82 -14.48 3.78 21.54
C GLY A 82 -13.19 3.96 22.29
N ASP A 83 -13.28 4.11 23.62
CA ASP A 83 -12.14 4.15 24.50
C ASP A 83 -11.54 2.74 24.67
N LEU A 84 -10.27 2.61 24.34
CA LEU A 84 -9.52 1.36 24.36
C LEU A 84 -8.63 1.22 25.61
N SER A 85 -8.75 2.10 26.60
CA SER A 85 -7.92 2.11 27.81
C SER A 85 -8.00 0.80 28.63
N GLY A 86 -9.16 0.12 28.60
CA GLY A 86 -9.37 -1.19 29.22
C GLY A 86 -8.98 -2.39 28.38
N VAL A 87 -8.23 -2.20 27.27
CA VAL A 87 -7.81 -3.28 26.38
C VAL A 87 -6.31 -3.48 26.44
N THR A 88 -5.87 -4.72 26.66
CA THR A 88 -4.46 -5.11 26.68
C THR A 88 -4.09 -5.94 25.48
N LEU A 89 -2.89 -5.72 24.95
CA LEU A 89 -2.33 -6.40 23.79
C LEU A 89 -1.07 -7.17 24.20
N ARG A 90 -1.00 -8.43 23.79
CA ARG A 90 0.21 -9.25 23.90
C ARG A 90 0.59 -9.77 22.54
N THR A 91 1.86 -9.70 22.20
CA THR A 91 2.39 -10.19 20.93
C THR A 91 3.38 -11.31 21.16
N SER A 92 3.40 -12.28 20.26
CA SER A 92 4.44 -13.30 20.22
C SER A 92 4.88 -13.55 18.77
N ILE A 93 6.15 -13.89 18.64
CA ILE A 93 6.80 -14.20 17.36
C ILE A 93 7.46 -15.57 17.51
N THR A 94 7.20 -16.47 16.57
CA THR A 94 7.91 -17.74 16.48
C THR A 94 8.67 -17.78 15.17
N ALA A 95 10.00 -17.84 15.26
CA ALA A 95 10.86 -17.97 14.09
C ALA A 95 10.66 -19.35 13.46
N CYS A 96 10.46 -19.39 12.14
CA CYS A 96 10.34 -20.62 11.34
C CYS A 96 11.41 -20.57 10.23
N HIS A 97 12.68 -20.61 10.63
CA HIS A 97 13.80 -20.61 9.69
C HIS A 97 13.88 -21.98 8.98
N PRO A 98 14.22 -21.99 7.68
CA PRO A 98 14.21 -23.25 6.91
C PRO A 98 15.21 -24.32 7.37
N ASP A 99 16.28 -23.91 8.03
CA ASP A 99 17.45 -24.70 8.41
C ASP A 99 17.75 -24.70 9.92
N GLU A 100 16.84 -24.11 10.73
CA GLU A 100 16.96 -24.04 12.19
C GLU A 100 15.63 -24.38 12.85
N GLU A 101 15.67 -25.11 13.95
CA GLU A 101 14.49 -25.39 14.76
C GLU A 101 14.03 -24.13 15.51
N ALA A 102 12.71 -23.99 15.65
CA ALA A 102 12.11 -22.90 16.40
C ALA A 102 12.53 -23.01 17.90
N ARG A 103 12.97 -21.89 18.45
CA ARG A 103 13.34 -21.85 19.88
C ARG A 103 12.10 -21.90 20.78
N PRO A 104 12.11 -22.74 21.81
CA PRO A 104 10.96 -22.86 22.72
C PRO A 104 10.68 -21.60 23.53
N ASP A 105 11.70 -20.75 23.74
CA ASP A 105 11.60 -19.48 24.49
C ASP A 105 11.03 -18.33 23.66
N GLY A 106 10.72 -18.57 22.36
CA GLY A 106 10.20 -17.53 21.46
C GLY A 106 11.21 -16.43 21.10
N TYR A 107 12.47 -16.58 21.47
CA TYR A 107 13.49 -15.60 21.14
C TYR A 107 13.80 -15.64 19.63
N TRP A 108 13.75 -14.48 18.98
CA TRP A 108 14.17 -14.34 17.58
C TRP A 108 15.71 -14.43 17.50
N ALA A 109 16.22 -15.55 17.02
CA ALA A 109 17.63 -15.67 16.72
C ALA A 109 17.98 -14.86 15.45
N ALA A 110 19.14 -14.20 15.44
CA ALA A 110 19.62 -13.48 14.27
C ALA A 110 19.80 -14.44 13.10
N TYR A 111 19.12 -14.18 11.98
CA TYR A 111 19.11 -15.07 10.83
C TYR A 111 19.65 -14.41 9.57
N ILE A 112 20.36 -15.18 8.73
CA ILE A 112 20.92 -14.71 7.46
C ILE A 112 20.02 -15.15 6.32
N ILE A 113 19.34 -14.20 5.68
CA ILE A 113 18.56 -14.48 4.49
C ILE A 113 19.47 -14.36 3.26
N LYS A 114 19.89 -15.50 2.73
CA LYS A 114 20.73 -15.60 1.53
C LYS A 114 20.00 -15.11 0.29
N GLY A 115 20.75 -14.79 -0.75
CA GLY A 115 20.16 -14.37 -2.03
C GLY A 115 19.17 -15.40 -2.59
N ARG A 116 17.99 -14.94 -3.03
CA ARG A 116 16.85 -15.75 -3.54
C ARG A 116 16.28 -16.75 -2.51
N LYS A 117 16.50 -16.49 -1.23
CA LYS A 117 15.93 -17.27 -0.14
C LYS A 117 14.95 -16.41 0.67
N ALA A 118 14.19 -17.07 1.50
CA ALA A 118 13.24 -16.44 2.40
C ALA A 118 13.28 -17.12 3.76
N THR A 119 12.78 -16.42 4.77
CA THR A 119 12.43 -17.01 6.06
C THR A 119 11.01 -16.65 6.42
N ARG A 120 10.41 -17.40 7.32
CA ARG A 120 9.04 -17.26 7.78
C ARG A 120 9.01 -16.98 9.28
N ALA A 121 8.09 -16.16 9.73
CA ALA A 121 7.80 -15.93 11.13
C ALA A 121 6.30 -16.16 11.38
N GLN A 122 5.94 -16.95 12.36
CA GLN A 122 4.59 -17.00 12.89
C GLN A 122 4.38 -15.85 13.84
N LEU A 123 3.25 -15.18 13.71
CA LEU A 123 2.87 -14.00 14.48
C LEU A 123 1.57 -14.29 15.21
N ARG A 124 1.49 -13.88 16.45
CA ARG A 124 0.26 -13.96 17.24
C ARG A 124 0.07 -12.67 18.04
N VAL A 125 -1.16 -12.17 18.01
CA VAL A 125 -1.61 -11.03 18.82
C VAL A 125 -2.79 -11.48 19.65
N GLU A 126 -2.66 -11.40 20.96
CA GLU A 126 -3.72 -11.65 21.92
C GLU A 126 -4.28 -10.33 22.39
N ILE A 127 -5.58 -10.16 22.24
CA ILE A 127 -6.35 -8.98 22.60
C ILE A 127 -7.24 -9.36 23.77
N GLN A 128 -7.06 -8.74 24.92
CA GLN A 128 -7.83 -9.02 26.12
C GLN A 128 -8.48 -7.75 26.62
N ALA A 129 -9.74 -7.82 27.01
CA ALA A 129 -10.48 -6.72 27.60
C ALA A 129 -10.64 -6.93 29.11
N GLU A 130 -10.70 -5.85 29.85
CA GLU A 130 -11.11 -5.87 31.26
C GLU A 130 -12.58 -6.32 31.38
N PRO A 131 -12.96 -6.90 32.55
CA PRO A 131 -14.35 -7.29 32.77
C PRO A 131 -15.32 -6.12 32.56
N GLY A 132 -16.33 -6.33 31.72
CA GLY A 132 -17.35 -5.30 31.38
C GLY A 132 -17.03 -4.48 30.13
N VAL A 133 -15.87 -4.67 29.50
CA VAL A 133 -15.52 -4.04 28.20
C VAL A 133 -15.93 -4.98 27.07
N ASP A 134 -16.81 -4.51 26.19
CA ASP A 134 -17.26 -5.25 25.00
C ASP A 134 -16.35 -4.95 23.81
N LEU A 135 -15.40 -5.84 23.54
CA LEU A 135 -14.47 -5.73 22.42
C LEU A 135 -15.20 -5.65 21.07
N ASP A 136 -16.25 -6.43 20.90
CA ASP A 136 -16.98 -6.48 19.64
C ASP A 136 -17.69 -5.16 19.33
N ALA A 137 -18.06 -4.39 20.35
CA ALA A 137 -18.62 -3.07 20.15
C ALA A 137 -17.55 -1.99 19.88
N LEU A 138 -16.36 -2.14 20.42
CA LEU A 138 -15.34 -1.10 20.44
C LEU A 138 -14.33 -1.22 19.30
N VAL A 139 -13.94 -2.44 18.90
CA VAL A 139 -12.83 -2.68 17.99
C VAL A 139 -13.29 -3.30 16.68
N ASP A 140 -12.88 -2.71 15.57
CA ASP A 140 -13.17 -3.22 14.22
C ASP A 140 -11.98 -3.92 13.59
N THR A 141 -10.77 -3.43 13.84
CA THR A 141 -9.59 -3.77 13.04
C THR A 141 -8.33 -3.73 13.88
N LEU A 142 -7.42 -4.63 13.62
CA LEU A 142 -6.05 -4.61 14.12
C LEU A 142 -5.10 -4.16 12.99
N TRP A 143 -4.36 -3.09 13.21
CA TRP A 143 -3.21 -2.72 12.43
C TRP A 143 -1.96 -3.31 13.08
N LEU A 144 -1.28 -4.21 12.38
CA LEU A 144 -0.09 -4.88 12.87
C LEU A 144 1.13 -4.42 12.09
N GLU A 145 1.93 -3.54 12.69
CA GLU A 145 3.23 -3.19 12.12
C GLU A 145 4.24 -4.29 12.46
N VAL A 146 4.91 -4.79 11.44
CA VAL A 146 6.05 -5.69 11.53
C VAL A 146 7.31 -4.88 11.29
N LEU A 147 8.17 -4.81 12.30
CA LEU A 147 9.44 -4.08 12.23
C LEU A 147 10.58 -5.09 12.21
N TRP A 148 11.54 -4.87 11.33
CA TRP A 148 12.74 -5.71 11.30
C TRP A 148 14.00 -4.89 11.05
N VAL A 149 15.12 -5.45 11.41
CA VAL A 149 16.43 -4.84 11.15
C VAL A 149 17.10 -5.53 9.97
N ASN A 150 17.44 -4.74 8.96
CA ASN A 150 18.41 -5.15 7.94
C ASN A 150 19.80 -4.75 8.40
N TYR A 151 20.66 -5.73 8.64
CA TYR A 151 22.06 -5.50 8.94
C TYR A 151 22.93 -5.99 7.79
N GLY A 152 23.75 -5.11 7.27
CA GLY A 152 24.56 -5.40 6.09
C GLY A 152 25.46 -4.22 5.67
N PRO A 153 25.79 -4.09 4.38
CA PRO A 153 26.74 -3.07 3.87
C PRO A 153 26.41 -1.61 4.21
N PHE A 154 25.15 -1.32 4.49
CA PHE A 154 24.67 0.02 4.87
C PHE A 154 24.49 0.18 6.38
N GLY A 155 25.05 -0.71 7.20
CA GLY A 155 24.90 -0.73 8.63
C GLY A 155 23.57 -1.34 9.09
N ARG A 156 23.07 -0.87 10.23
CA ARG A 156 21.83 -1.33 10.86
C ARG A 156 20.69 -0.42 10.46
N LEU A 157 19.77 -0.94 9.64
CA LEU A 157 18.65 -0.19 9.12
C LEU A 157 17.33 -0.81 9.62
N TRP A 158 16.54 -0.06 10.34
CA TRP A 158 15.17 -0.42 10.65
C TRP A 158 14.30 -0.36 9.40
N ARG A 159 13.43 -1.34 9.29
CA ARG A 159 12.41 -1.45 8.25
C ARG A 159 11.10 -1.81 8.88
N ARG A 160 10.00 -1.40 8.27
CA ARG A 160 8.66 -1.75 8.75
C ARG A 160 7.67 -1.86 7.59
N ASP A 161 6.66 -2.66 7.82
CA ASP A 161 5.50 -2.78 6.97
C ASP A 161 4.28 -3.02 7.84
N GLY A 162 3.10 -2.66 7.36
CA GLY A 162 1.86 -2.77 8.10
C GLY A 162 0.91 -3.77 7.46
N ILE A 163 0.24 -4.55 8.28
CA ILE A 163 -0.76 -5.54 7.89
C ILE A 163 -2.07 -5.16 8.56
N LEU A 164 -3.12 -5.02 7.77
CA LEU A 164 -4.45 -4.77 8.28
C LEU A 164 -5.20 -6.08 8.44
N ILE A 165 -5.70 -6.34 9.66
CA ILE A 165 -6.41 -7.57 10.02
C ILE A 165 -7.81 -7.16 10.49
N PRO A 166 -8.87 -7.39 9.70
CA PRO A 166 -10.24 -7.15 10.13
C PRO A 166 -10.61 -8.11 11.27
N LEU A 167 -10.91 -7.57 12.44
CA LEU A 167 -11.43 -8.35 13.58
C LEU A 167 -12.93 -8.55 13.46
N ARG A 168 -13.60 -7.59 12.81
CA ARG A 168 -15.03 -7.64 12.52
C ARG A 168 -15.29 -7.18 11.08
N ARG A 169 -16.22 -7.85 10.43
CA ARG A 169 -16.69 -7.50 9.10
C ARG A 169 -18.16 -7.08 9.17
N PRO A 170 -18.55 -5.93 8.60
CA PRO A 170 -19.96 -5.56 8.53
C PRO A 170 -20.72 -6.58 7.69
N GLN A 171 -21.97 -6.81 8.07
CA GLN A 171 -22.85 -7.66 7.27
C GLN A 171 -23.08 -7.02 5.90
N PRO A 172 -23.07 -7.80 4.81
CA PRO A 172 -23.46 -7.30 3.49
C PRO A 172 -24.86 -6.69 3.53
N LEU A 173 -25.06 -5.62 2.77
CA LEU A 173 -26.33 -4.94 2.71
C LEU A 173 -27.38 -5.84 2.02
N ALA A 174 -28.51 -6.08 2.71
CA ALA A 174 -29.61 -6.81 2.12
C ALA A 174 -30.34 -5.92 1.08
N PRO A 175 -30.81 -6.48 -0.06
CA PRO A 175 -31.48 -5.72 -1.11
C PRO A 175 -32.66 -4.87 -0.63
N GLU A 176 -33.44 -5.39 0.30
CA GLU A 176 -34.61 -4.72 0.91
C GLU A 176 -34.25 -3.55 1.82
N SER A 177 -32.99 -3.53 2.31
CA SER A 177 -32.48 -2.47 3.17
C SER A 177 -31.67 -1.42 2.40
N ALA A 178 -31.57 -1.53 1.08
CA ALA A 178 -30.76 -0.67 0.24
C ALA A 178 -31.35 0.75 0.16
N ALA A 179 -30.67 1.71 0.78
CA ALA A 179 -31.06 3.12 0.77
C ALA A 179 -30.49 3.83 -0.48
N TRP A 180 -31.10 3.62 -1.63
CA TRP A 180 -30.69 4.25 -2.87
C TRP A 180 -30.87 5.77 -2.80
N ARG A 181 -29.89 6.48 -3.31
CA ARG A 181 -29.92 7.94 -3.46
C ARG A 181 -30.24 8.30 -4.90
N GLN A 182 -31.16 9.26 -5.11
CA GLN A 182 -31.50 9.75 -6.44
C GLN A 182 -30.33 10.60 -6.98
N GLY A 183 -29.80 10.22 -8.12
CA GLY A 183 -28.85 11.00 -8.91
C GLY A 183 -29.49 11.54 -10.19
N GLU A 184 -28.68 12.14 -11.04
CA GLU A 184 -29.11 12.64 -12.36
C GLU A 184 -29.21 11.46 -13.33
N GLN A 185 -30.44 11.05 -13.67
CA GLN A 185 -30.75 9.89 -14.52
C GLN A 185 -30.17 8.55 -13.99
N CYS A 186 -30.03 8.42 -12.69
CA CYS A 186 -29.56 7.19 -12.06
C CYS A 186 -29.92 7.10 -10.59
N LEU A 187 -29.78 5.89 -10.05
CA LEU A 187 -29.76 5.63 -8.62
C LEU A 187 -28.31 5.31 -8.20
N VAL A 188 -27.93 5.78 -7.04
CA VAL A 188 -26.56 5.61 -6.51
C VAL A 188 -26.63 4.99 -5.12
N LEU A 189 -25.85 3.97 -4.88
CA LEU A 189 -25.79 3.26 -3.60
C LEU A 189 -24.31 3.07 -3.17
N PRO A 190 -23.82 3.87 -2.23
CA PRO A 190 -22.54 3.61 -1.60
C PRO A 190 -22.62 2.40 -0.68
N LEU A 191 -21.66 1.49 -0.78
CA LEU A 191 -21.61 0.23 -0.07
C LEU A 191 -20.54 0.25 1.01
N ARG A 192 -20.96 0.06 2.25
CA ARG A 192 -20.04 -0.02 3.38
C ARG A 192 -19.33 -1.37 3.42
N THR A 193 -18.00 -1.32 3.60
CA THR A 193 -17.17 -2.52 3.78
C THR A 193 -16.46 -2.47 5.14
N HIS A 194 -15.74 -3.53 5.50
CA HIS A 194 -14.67 -3.43 6.49
C HIS A 194 -13.54 -2.54 5.93
N LEU A 195 -12.61 -2.16 6.78
CA LEU A 195 -11.40 -1.45 6.34
C LEU A 195 -10.55 -2.43 5.50
N LEU A 196 -10.33 -2.08 4.23
CA LEU A 196 -9.67 -2.97 3.26
C LEU A 196 -8.15 -2.95 3.42
N GLY A 197 -7.50 -4.08 3.14
CA GLY A 197 -6.07 -4.24 3.26
C GLY A 197 -5.48 -5.28 2.30
N SER A 198 -4.18 -5.48 2.38
CA SER A 198 -3.43 -6.38 1.48
C SER A 198 -3.74 -7.87 1.66
N LEU A 199 -4.49 -8.24 2.68
CA LEU A 199 -4.99 -9.61 2.89
C LEU A 199 -6.33 -9.86 2.21
N ASP A 200 -6.98 -8.83 1.70
CA ASP A 200 -8.28 -8.96 1.03
C ASP A 200 -8.10 -9.29 -0.45
N ASP A 201 -8.86 -10.26 -0.91
CA ASP A 201 -9.02 -10.53 -2.34
C ASP A 201 -10.06 -9.58 -2.93
N PRO A 202 -9.69 -8.74 -3.91
CA PRO A 202 -10.61 -7.76 -4.46
C PRO A 202 -11.87 -8.37 -5.08
N GLU A 203 -11.79 -9.53 -5.74
CA GLU A 203 -12.98 -10.20 -6.29
C GLU A 203 -13.93 -10.64 -5.18
N GLN A 204 -13.38 -11.24 -4.11
CA GLN A 204 -14.19 -11.67 -2.98
C GLN A 204 -14.86 -10.48 -2.28
N VAL A 205 -14.16 -9.35 -2.14
CA VAL A 205 -14.72 -8.12 -1.57
C VAL A 205 -15.90 -7.62 -2.39
N LEU A 206 -15.74 -7.49 -3.71
CA LEU A 206 -16.81 -7.04 -4.60
C LEU A 206 -18.02 -7.98 -4.55
N ARG A 207 -17.79 -9.29 -4.61
CA ARG A 207 -18.86 -10.29 -4.52
C ARG A 207 -19.59 -10.24 -3.18
N THR A 208 -18.85 -10.12 -2.08
CA THR A 208 -19.41 -10.11 -0.74
C THR A 208 -20.32 -8.90 -0.52
N TYR A 209 -19.85 -7.68 -0.87
CA TYR A 209 -20.57 -6.46 -0.53
C TYR A 209 -21.54 -5.98 -1.60
N ALA A 210 -21.33 -6.34 -2.87
CA ALA A 210 -22.20 -5.91 -3.95
C ALA A 210 -23.01 -7.04 -4.59
N GLY A 211 -22.54 -8.28 -4.52
CA GLY A 211 -23.05 -9.39 -5.35
C GLY A 211 -24.56 -9.60 -5.29
N SER A 212 -25.19 -9.54 -4.09
CA SER A 212 -26.64 -9.68 -3.91
C SER A 212 -27.48 -8.51 -4.45
N LEU A 213 -26.84 -7.37 -4.73
CA LEU A 213 -27.49 -6.13 -5.14
C LEU A 213 -27.43 -5.88 -6.65
N LEU A 214 -26.49 -6.59 -7.33
CA LEU A 214 -26.22 -6.38 -8.74
C LEU A 214 -27.41 -6.79 -9.63
N GLN A 215 -27.72 -5.95 -10.61
CA GLN A 215 -28.68 -6.22 -11.68
C GLN A 215 -28.06 -5.95 -13.05
N PRO A 216 -28.55 -6.59 -14.12
CA PRO A 216 -28.08 -6.28 -15.46
C PRO A 216 -28.21 -4.79 -15.78
N GLY A 217 -27.14 -4.20 -16.32
CA GLY A 217 -27.08 -2.77 -16.63
C GLY A 217 -26.47 -1.91 -15.51
N ASP A 218 -26.28 -2.43 -14.31
CA ASP A 218 -25.58 -1.73 -13.24
C ASP A 218 -24.12 -1.50 -13.56
N VAL A 219 -23.55 -0.45 -12.97
CA VAL A 219 -22.11 -0.19 -12.96
C VAL A 219 -21.60 -0.20 -11.52
N LEU A 220 -20.68 -1.10 -11.19
CA LEU A 220 -20.03 -1.12 -9.89
C LEU A 220 -18.70 -0.36 -9.96
N THR A 221 -18.54 0.65 -9.12
CA THR A 221 -17.29 1.41 -9.03
C THR A 221 -16.54 1.11 -7.74
N ILE A 222 -15.21 1.18 -7.83
CA ILE A 222 -14.30 1.11 -6.68
C ILE A 222 -13.34 2.29 -6.73
N GLY A 223 -13.05 2.89 -5.58
CA GLY A 223 -12.04 3.93 -5.46
C GLY A 223 -10.64 3.40 -5.78
N GLU A 224 -9.77 4.25 -6.32
CA GLU A 224 -8.40 3.88 -6.68
C GLU A 224 -7.57 3.47 -5.47
N THR A 225 -7.63 4.24 -4.38
CA THR A 225 -6.89 3.98 -3.14
C THR A 225 -7.30 2.67 -2.47
N PRO A 226 -8.60 2.35 -2.30
CA PRO A 226 -9.04 1.03 -1.85
C PRO A 226 -8.49 -0.13 -2.68
N LEU A 227 -8.47 -0.01 -4.00
CA LEU A 227 -7.89 -1.03 -4.85
C LEU A 227 -6.37 -1.15 -4.64
N ALA A 228 -5.67 -0.02 -4.58
CA ALA A 228 -4.23 0.01 -4.39
C ALA A 228 -3.81 -0.62 -3.04
N VAL A 229 -4.53 -0.38 -1.96
CA VAL A 229 -4.21 -0.98 -0.65
C VAL A 229 -4.47 -2.50 -0.64
N MET A 230 -5.51 -2.99 -1.31
CA MET A 230 -5.71 -4.43 -1.49
C MET A 230 -4.60 -5.08 -2.34
N GLU A 231 -4.03 -4.34 -3.29
CA GLU A 231 -2.85 -4.78 -4.05
C GLU A 231 -1.54 -4.69 -3.24
N GLY A 232 -1.57 -4.25 -1.98
CA GLY A 232 -0.37 -4.04 -1.16
C GLY A 232 0.53 -2.91 -1.67
N ARG A 233 -0.04 -1.94 -2.39
CA ARG A 233 0.70 -0.84 -3.02
C ARG A 233 0.84 0.37 -2.10
N TYR A 234 1.30 0.13 -0.91
CA TYR A 234 1.62 1.15 0.07
C TYR A 234 2.93 0.81 0.79
N HIS A 235 3.59 1.78 1.35
CA HIS A 235 4.78 1.59 2.16
C HIS A 235 5.02 2.79 3.09
N HIS A 236 5.66 2.54 4.21
CA HIS A 236 6.00 3.59 5.14
C HIS A 236 7.12 4.49 4.58
N PRO A 237 7.10 5.83 4.77
CA PRO A 237 8.15 6.74 4.28
C PRO A 237 9.57 6.36 4.71
N GLU A 238 9.74 5.75 5.89
CA GLU A 238 11.05 5.26 6.35
C GLU A 238 11.63 4.13 5.48
N MET A 239 10.79 3.45 4.69
CA MET A 239 11.23 2.45 3.71
C MET A 239 11.89 3.10 2.49
N VAL A 240 11.61 4.37 2.24
CA VAL A 240 12.10 5.13 1.09
C VAL A 240 13.45 5.78 1.42
N ARG A 241 14.41 5.65 0.51
CA ARG A 241 15.69 6.35 0.58
C ARG A 241 15.77 7.41 -0.51
N PRO A 242 15.43 8.66 -0.22
CA PRO A 242 15.41 9.71 -1.23
C PRO A 242 16.80 9.95 -1.84
N SER A 243 16.88 9.90 -3.17
CA SER A 243 18.07 10.25 -3.94
C SER A 243 18.31 11.76 -3.93
N ALA A 244 19.50 12.19 -4.36
CA ALA A 244 19.80 13.61 -4.55
C ALA A 244 18.83 14.25 -5.56
N LEU A 245 18.43 13.51 -6.61
CA LEU A 245 17.46 13.96 -7.60
C LEU A 245 16.09 14.22 -6.96
N ALA A 246 15.57 13.26 -6.16
CA ALA A 246 14.29 13.43 -5.46
C ALA A 246 14.32 14.65 -4.54
N ARG A 247 15.37 14.81 -3.73
CA ARG A 247 15.53 15.94 -2.80
C ARG A 247 15.64 17.29 -3.50
N LEU A 248 16.20 17.33 -4.71
CA LEU A 248 16.30 18.54 -5.51
C LEU A 248 14.96 18.88 -6.13
N LEU A 249 14.35 17.94 -6.84
CA LEU A 249 13.17 18.20 -7.67
C LEU A 249 11.87 18.37 -6.85
N CYS A 250 11.74 17.72 -5.68
CA CYS A 250 10.52 17.86 -4.85
C CYS A 250 10.22 19.32 -4.48
N ARG A 251 11.23 20.17 -4.38
CA ARG A 251 11.12 21.59 -3.98
C ARG A 251 10.34 22.48 -4.96
N VAL A 252 10.17 22.03 -6.22
CA VAL A 252 9.50 22.83 -7.26
C VAL A 252 8.01 22.48 -7.42
N PHE A 253 7.54 21.44 -6.74
CA PHE A 253 6.13 21.09 -6.73
C PHE A 253 5.36 21.98 -5.74
N HIS A 254 4.06 22.12 -5.98
CA HIS A 254 3.21 22.84 -5.06
C HIS A 254 3.16 22.10 -3.71
N PRO A 255 3.20 22.82 -2.56
CA PRO A 255 3.25 22.18 -1.23
C PRO A 255 2.14 21.17 -0.93
N THR A 256 0.98 21.31 -1.57
CA THR A 256 -0.15 20.36 -1.43
C THR A 256 -0.02 19.12 -2.33
N SER A 257 1.02 19.04 -3.15
CA SER A 257 1.25 17.86 -4.00
C SER A 257 2.03 16.79 -3.23
N SER A 258 1.60 15.54 -3.31
CA SER A 258 2.34 14.40 -2.76
C SER A 258 3.78 14.29 -3.29
N LEU A 259 4.05 14.83 -4.48
CA LEU A 259 5.39 14.90 -5.07
C LEU A 259 6.26 16.06 -4.52
N ALA A 260 5.72 16.93 -3.67
CA ALA A 260 6.49 17.97 -2.97
C ALA A 260 7.34 17.40 -1.84
N THR A 261 7.16 16.13 -1.47
CA THR A 261 8.01 15.42 -0.51
C THR A 261 9.10 14.64 -1.22
N ALA A 262 10.26 14.51 -0.59
CA ALA A 262 11.36 13.74 -1.17
C ALA A 262 11.03 12.24 -1.24
N CYS A 263 10.22 11.72 -0.31
CA CYS A 263 9.81 10.32 -0.30
C CYS A 263 8.75 10.04 -1.38
N GLY A 264 7.72 10.88 -1.51
CA GLY A 264 6.71 10.72 -2.56
C GLY A 264 7.31 10.80 -3.96
N LEU A 265 8.21 11.79 -4.20
CA LEU A 265 8.90 11.87 -5.49
C LEU A 265 9.87 10.70 -5.73
N GLN A 266 10.54 10.19 -4.68
CA GLN A 266 11.38 9.01 -4.81
C GLN A 266 10.54 7.77 -5.17
N SER A 267 9.37 7.61 -4.57
CA SER A 267 8.44 6.52 -4.91
C SER A 267 8.07 6.56 -6.40
N LEU A 268 7.84 7.75 -6.97
CA LEU A 268 7.65 7.89 -8.41
C LEU A 268 8.91 7.50 -9.20
N ILE A 269 10.10 7.97 -8.76
CA ILE A 269 11.37 7.64 -9.42
C ILE A 269 11.62 6.12 -9.44
N ASP A 270 11.29 5.44 -8.35
CA ASP A 270 11.44 3.99 -8.23
C ASP A 270 10.50 3.22 -9.18
N LEU A 271 9.32 3.79 -9.47
CA LEU A 271 8.35 3.20 -10.40
C LEU A 271 8.70 3.41 -11.87
N VAL A 272 9.07 4.63 -12.25
CA VAL A 272 9.18 5.02 -13.67
C VAL A 272 10.62 5.27 -14.13
N GLY A 273 11.57 5.28 -13.22
CA GLY A 273 12.98 5.51 -13.46
C GLY A 273 13.40 6.99 -13.39
N PRO A 274 14.65 7.27 -12.95
CA PRO A 274 15.15 8.63 -12.73
C PRO A 274 15.24 9.44 -14.03
N ALA A 275 15.62 8.83 -15.15
CA ALA A 275 15.73 9.52 -16.43
C ALA A 275 14.39 10.05 -16.91
N ARG A 276 13.32 9.24 -16.81
CA ARG A 276 11.96 9.65 -17.21
C ARG A 276 11.45 10.82 -16.35
N VAL A 277 11.66 10.77 -15.04
CA VAL A 277 11.27 11.85 -14.14
C VAL A 277 12.03 13.14 -14.44
N LEU A 278 13.35 13.06 -14.69
CA LEU A 278 14.15 14.22 -15.05
C LEU A 278 13.70 14.86 -16.38
N VAL A 279 13.48 14.05 -17.42
CA VAL A 279 13.00 14.53 -18.72
C VAL A 279 11.60 15.14 -18.56
N ALA A 280 10.69 14.48 -17.85
CA ALA A 280 9.35 15.00 -17.59
C ALA A 280 9.39 16.34 -16.86
N TRP A 281 10.31 16.48 -15.91
CA TRP A 281 10.49 17.73 -15.15
C TRP A 281 11.04 18.85 -16.04
N LEU A 282 12.10 18.60 -16.82
CA LEU A 282 12.70 19.61 -17.72
C LEU A 282 11.69 20.10 -18.75
N VAL A 283 11.05 19.17 -19.47
CA VAL A 283 10.05 19.51 -20.51
C VAL A 283 8.80 20.16 -19.88
N GLY A 284 8.31 19.61 -18.76
CA GLY A 284 7.15 20.14 -18.07
C GLY A 284 7.38 21.57 -17.55
N THR A 285 8.59 21.86 -17.05
CA THR A 285 8.96 23.21 -16.59
C THR A 285 9.08 24.18 -17.78
N ALA A 286 9.74 23.77 -18.87
CA ALA A 286 9.87 24.59 -20.08
C ALA A 286 8.51 24.95 -20.68
N LEU A 287 7.59 23.96 -20.78
CA LEU A 287 6.25 24.19 -21.30
C LEU A 287 5.38 25.04 -20.35
N LYS A 288 5.59 24.94 -19.05
CA LYS A 288 4.93 25.80 -18.07
C LYS A 288 5.32 27.27 -18.22
N LEU A 289 6.58 27.57 -18.57
CA LEU A 289 7.04 28.93 -18.82
C LEU A 289 6.37 29.58 -20.05
N VAL A 290 5.92 28.77 -21.01
CA VAL A 290 5.16 29.23 -22.19
C VAL A 290 3.63 29.08 -22.01
N GLY A 291 3.15 28.90 -20.75
CA GLY A 291 1.73 28.90 -20.43
C GLY A 291 1.05 27.51 -20.52
N SER A 292 1.78 26.43 -20.87
CA SER A 292 1.19 25.09 -21.02
C SER A 292 1.44 24.23 -19.78
N ASN A 293 0.39 23.99 -18.98
CA ASN A 293 0.47 23.30 -17.70
C ASN A 293 0.20 21.79 -17.80
N GLY A 294 0.67 21.02 -16.77
CA GLY A 294 0.33 19.59 -16.60
C GLY A 294 1.20 18.61 -17.38
N TRP A 295 2.19 19.06 -18.16
CA TRP A 295 3.04 18.21 -18.97
C TRP A 295 3.96 17.29 -18.17
N PHE A 296 4.38 17.70 -16.97
CA PHE A 296 5.11 16.82 -16.08
C PHE A 296 4.34 15.49 -15.87
N TYR A 297 3.09 15.58 -15.44
CA TYR A 297 2.27 14.39 -15.16
C TYR A 297 1.97 13.55 -16.40
N ARG A 298 1.83 14.19 -17.57
CA ARG A 298 1.65 13.44 -18.83
C ARG A 298 2.88 12.62 -19.20
N LEU A 299 4.08 13.20 -19.05
CA LEU A 299 5.35 12.57 -19.41
C LEU A 299 5.85 11.59 -18.33
N ALA A 300 5.70 11.92 -17.06
CA ALA A 300 6.05 11.04 -15.95
C ALA A 300 5.14 9.81 -15.88
N GLY A 301 3.92 9.91 -16.39
CA GLY A 301 2.94 8.84 -16.43
C GLY A 301 1.85 8.97 -15.37
N GLU A 302 0.83 8.12 -15.47
CA GLU A 302 -0.36 8.22 -14.61
C GLU A 302 -0.06 8.09 -13.13
N GLN A 303 0.88 7.22 -12.75
CA GLN A 303 1.29 7.04 -11.35
C GLN A 303 1.71 8.35 -10.67
N ALA A 304 2.25 9.32 -11.42
CA ALA A 304 2.61 10.62 -10.86
C ALA A 304 1.43 11.43 -10.28
N ARG A 305 0.19 11.09 -10.66
CA ARG A 305 -1.04 11.73 -10.17
C ARG A 305 -1.74 10.92 -9.09
N LEU A 306 -1.40 9.63 -8.98
CA LEU A 306 -2.07 8.65 -8.13
C LEU A 306 -1.29 8.32 -6.86
N ILE A 307 -0.09 8.90 -6.69
CA ILE A 307 0.67 8.76 -5.46
C ILE A 307 0.08 9.71 -4.42
N ASP A 308 -0.44 9.12 -3.34
CA ASP A 308 -0.81 9.82 -2.13
C ASP A 308 0.28 9.65 -1.09
N ASP A 309 0.86 10.76 -0.66
CA ASP A 309 1.81 10.79 0.45
C ASP A 309 1.05 10.97 1.77
N VAL A 310 1.74 10.73 2.87
CA VAL A 310 1.21 10.85 4.25
C VAL A 310 0.17 11.97 4.35
N THR A 311 -1.00 11.67 4.92
CA THR A 311 -2.17 12.54 5.09
C THR A 311 -3.28 12.48 4.05
N GLY A 312 -3.06 11.79 2.92
CA GLY A 312 -4.09 11.72 1.85
C GLY A 312 -5.14 10.63 2.03
N THR A 313 -4.99 9.73 3.02
CA THR A 313 -5.79 8.49 3.13
C THR A 313 -6.39 8.28 4.52
N THR A 314 -7.31 7.32 4.61
CA THR A 314 -7.93 6.91 5.87
C THR A 314 -6.92 6.17 6.77
N PRO A 315 -6.93 6.41 8.09
CA PRO A 315 -6.13 5.61 9.02
C PRO A 315 -6.35 4.08 8.86
N PRO A 316 -5.28 3.27 8.92
CA PRO A 316 -3.90 3.60 9.27
C PRO A 316 -3.02 3.99 8.08
N TYR A 317 -3.56 4.06 6.88
CA TYR A 317 -2.82 4.37 5.66
C TYR A 317 -2.40 5.84 5.56
N ASP A 318 -2.96 6.71 6.41
CA ASP A 318 -2.56 8.12 6.57
C ASP A 318 -1.10 8.31 7.02
N GLN A 319 -0.44 7.24 7.49
CA GLN A 319 0.99 7.21 7.82
C GLN A 319 1.86 6.61 6.72
N THR A 320 1.28 6.27 5.57
CA THR A 320 1.96 5.58 4.47
C THR A 320 1.90 6.38 3.18
N ILE A 321 2.81 6.08 2.28
CA ILE A 321 2.74 6.49 0.87
C ILE A 321 1.95 5.41 0.15
N VAL A 322 0.81 5.76 -0.43
CA VAL A 322 0.00 4.88 -1.24
C VAL A 322 0.25 5.18 -2.72
N LEU A 323 0.54 4.14 -3.48
CA LEU A 323 0.74 4.22 -4.93
C LEU A 323 -0.60 4.00 -5.63
N GLY A 324 -0.73 4.43 -6.87
CA GLY A 324 -1.90 4.06 -7.68
C GLY A 324 -1.95 2.57 -8.00
N PRO A 325 -3.12 1.99 -8.30
CA PRO A 325 -3.26 0.58 -8.65
C PRO A 325 -2.40 0.20 -9.86
N GLN A 326 -1.99 -1.07 -9.95
CA GLN A 326 -1.00 -1.50 -10.93
C GLN A 326 -1.54 -1.56 -12.35
N ASP A 327 -2.66 -2.23 -12.53
CA ASP A 327 -3.33 -2.40 -13.85
C ASP A 327 -4.86 -2.37 -13.68
N PRO A 328 -5.42 -1.16 -13.46
CA PRO A 328 -6.86 -1.02 -13.26
C PRO A 328 -7.67 -1.48 -14.47
N GLY A 329 -7.11 -1.41 -15.69
CA GLY A 329 -7.79 -1.86 -16.88
C GLY A 329 -8.01 -3.37 -16.93
N SER A 330 -6.99 -4.16 -16.60
CA SER A 330 -7.13 -5.62 -16.49
C SER A 330 -8.01 -6.01 -15.32
N PHE A 331 -7.93 -5.29 -14.20
CA PHE A 331 -8.82 -5.48 -13.06
C PHE A 331 -10.29 -5.30 -13.48
N CYS A 332 -10.67 -4.16 -14.09
CA CYS A 332 -12.04 -3.89 -14.53
C CYS A 332 -12.57 -4.97 -15.48
N ARG A 333 -11.75 -5.39 -16.46
CA ARG A 333 -12.17 -6.45 -17.41
C ARG A 333 -12.46 -7.77 -16.70
N ARG A 334 -11.57 -8.22 -15.80
CA ARG A 334 -11.76 -9.48 -15.04
C ARG A 334 -13.00 -9.40 -14.15
N MET A 335 -13.14 -8.31 -13.40
CA MET A 335 -14.26 -8.14 -12.48
C MET A 335 -15.58 -8.00 -13.24
N GLY A 336 -15.60 -7.28 -14.36
CA GLY A 336 -16.78 -7.17 -15.21
C GLY A 336 -17.25 -8.52 -15.73
N GLN A 337 -16.32 -9.39 -16.15
CA GLN A 337 -16.63 -10.77 -16.55
C GLN A 337 -17.11 -11.63 -15.37
N ALA A 338 -16.44 -11.51 -14.22
CA ALA A 338 -16.75 -12.32 -13.03
C ALA A 338 -18.09 -11.95 -12.38
N LEU A 339 -18.51 -10.69 -12.46
CA LEU A 339 -19.74 -10.18 -11.82
C LEU A 339 -20.92 -10.04 -12.79
N GLY A 340 -20.67 -10.06 -14.10
CA GLY A 340 -21.71 -9.92 -15.13
C GLY A 340 -22.26 -8.49 -15.26
N VAL A 341 -21.58 -7.48 -14.70
CA VAL A 341 -21.95 -6.06 -14.78
C VAL A 341 -20.70 -5.23 -15.12
N ALA A 342 -20.89 -3.99 -15.57
CA ALA A 342 -19.76 -3.10 -15.79
C ALA A 342 -19.06 -2.75 -14.47
N VAL A 343 -17.71 -2.68 -14.51
CA VAL A 343 -16.88 -2.32 -13.35
C VAL A 343 -15.93 -1.20 -13.75
N ALA A 344 -15.78 -0.20 -12.88
CA ALA A 344 -14.86 0.90 -13.09
C ALA A 344 -14.03 1.23 -11.84
N VAL A 345 -12.79 1.65 -12.04
CA VAL A 345 -11.91 2.23 -11.02
C VAL A 345 -11.94 3.74 -11.17
N VAL A 346 -12.21 4.44 -10.08
CA VAL A 346 -12.48 5.88 -10.11
C VAL A 346 -11.66 6.63 -9.04
N ASP A 347 -11.29 7.87 -9.37
CA ASP A 347 -10.76 8.88 -8.46
C ASP A 347 -11.79 10.01 -8.36
N VAL A 348 -12.38 10.17 -7.20
CA VAL A 348 -13.46 11.15 -6.93
C VAL A 348 -13.09 11.99 -5.72
N ASN A 349 -13.33 13.29 -5.78
CA ASN A 349 -13.09 14.19 -4.66
C ASN A 349 -14.29 15.11 -4.38
N ASP A 350 -14.30 15.73 -3.20
CA ASP A 350 -15.37 16.65 -2.74
C ASP A 350 -15.47 17.94 -3.56
N LEU A 351 -14.49 18.23 -4.42
CA LEU A 351 -14.53 19.38 -5.32
C LEU A 351 -15.32 19.07 -6.62
N GLY A 352 -15.99 17.93 -6.68
CA GLY A 352 -16.78 17.49 -7.82
C GLY A 352 -15.96 16.99 -9.00
N ARG A 353 -14.68 16.69 -8.80
CA ARG A 353 -13.85 16.06 -9.82
C ARG A 353 -14.07 14.56 -9.79
N VAL A 354 -14.42 14.01 -10.94
CA VAL A 354 -14.52 12.58 -11.18
C VAL A 354 -13.54 12.22 -12.29
N LYS A 355 -12.69 11.23 -12.05
CA LYS A 355 -11.82 10.65 -13.06
C LYS A 355 -12.05 9.14 -13.10
N VAL A 356 -12.43 8.61 -14.24
CA VAL A 356 -12.44 7.18 -14.51
C VAL A 356 -11.03 6.78 -14.92
N LEU A 357 -10.35 5.98 -14.08
CA LEU A 357 -9.00 5.49 -14.37
C LEU A 357 -9.05 4.36 -15.40
N ALA A 358 -10.03 3.49 -15.24
CA ALA A 358 -10.31 2.39 -16.13
C ALA A 358 -11.75 1.92 -15.96
N ALA A 359 -12.29 1.33 -17.01
CA ALA A 359 -13.61 0.72 -17.01
C ALA A 359 -13.62 -0.57 -17.83
N SER A 360 -14.51 -1.49 -17.51
CA SER A 360 -14.79 -2.66 -18.33
C SER A 360 -15.66 -2.30 -19.54
N PRO A 361 -15.71 -3.12 -20.59
CA PRO A 361 -16.64 -2.93 -21.71
C PRO A 361 -18.09 -2.80 -21.22
N GLY A 362 -18.85 -1.92 -21.84
CA GLY A 362 -20.25 -1.64 -21.51
C GLY A 362 -20.45 -0.60 -20.40
N CYS A 363 -19.38 -0.01 -19.88
CA CYS A 363 -19.46 1.08 -18.93
C CYS A 363 -19.81 2.40 -19.63
N ASP A 364 -20.83 3.11 -19.14
CA ASP A 364 -21.13 4.49 -19.51
C ASP A 364 -20.37 5.46 -18.60
N GLU A 365 -19.26 6.00 -19.10
CA GLU A 365 -18.41 6.93 -18.34
C GLU A 365 -19.11 8.28 -18.09
N GLU A 366 -19.99 8.73 -18.98
CA GLU A 366 -20.73 9.98 -18.80
C GLU A 366 -21.74 9.84 -17.66
N LEU A 367 -22.41 8.68 -17.56
CA LEU A 367 -23.26 8.35 -16.42
C LEU A 367 -22.45 8.37 -15.11
N LEU A 368 -21.25 7.76 -15.11
CA LEU A 368 -20.38 7.78 -13.93
C LEU A 368 -19.97 9.20 -13.52
N HIS A 369 -19.63 10.06 -14.49
CA HIS A 369 -19.31 11.45 -14.18
C HIS A 369 -20.48 12.20 -13.51
N ARG A 370 -21.73 11.99 -13.96
CA ARG A 370 -22.90 12.59 -13.32
C ARG A 370 -23.19 11.98 -11.95
N ALA A 371 -23.20 10.65 -11.86
CA ALA A 371 -23.53 9.90 -10.65
C ALA A 371 -22.56 10.15 -9.49
N LEU A 372 -21.27 10.25 -9.79
CA LEU A 372 -20.21 10.32 -8.77
C LEU A 372 -19.78 11.76 -8.43
N ARG A 373 -20.21 12.76 -9.20
CA ARG A 373 -19.88 14.16 -8.95
C ARG A 373 -20.19 14.66 -7.53
N PRO A 374 -21.30 14.23 -6.86
CA PRO A 374 -21.57 14.59 -5.47
C PRO A 374 -20.73 13.84 -4.44
N ASN A 375 -19.75 13.05 -4.86
CA ASN A 375 -18.92 12.17 -4.04
C ASN A 375 -19.75 11.28 -3.08
N PRO A 376 -20.59 10.36 -3.58
CA PRO A 376 -21.45 9.54 -2.73
C PRO A 376 -20.68 8.59 -1.81
N ALA A 377 -19.44 8.27 -2.15
CA ALA A 377 -18.55 7.45 -1.34
C ALA A 377 -18.04 8.17 -0.08
N GLY A 378 -17.98 9.51 -0.09
CA GLY A 378 -17.31 10.27 0.97
C GLY A 378 -15.78 10.11 0.92
N ASN A 379 -15.07 10.78 1.83
CA ASN A 379 -13.60 10.82 1.86
C ASN A 379 -13.01 10.43 3.22
N ALA A 380 -13.82 10.02 4.18
CA ALA A 380 -13.35 9.80 5.54
C ALA A 380 -13.81 8.45 6.14
N ASN A 381 -14.52 8.52 7.24
CA ASN A 381 -14.85 7.32 8.04
C ASN A 381 -16.11 6.56 7.55
N GLU A 382 -16.68 6.94 6.40
CA GLU A 382 -17.87 6.28 5.83
C GLU A 382 -17.60 4.81 5.50
N ARG A 383 -16.35 4.49 5.16
CA ARG A 383 -15.93 3.14 4.78
C ARG A 383 -16.76 2.56 3.64
N THR A 384 -17.04 3.41 2.64
CA THR A 384 -17.85 3.08 1.47
C THR A 384 -17.02 3.14 0.18
N PRO A 385 -15.99 2.28 0.04
CA PRO A 385 -15.07 2.30 -1.11
C PRO A 385 -15.73 1.86 -2.42
N LEU A 386 -16.90 1.25 -2.34
CA LEU A 386 -17.68 0.76 -3.47
C LEU A 386 -18.92 1.63 -3.65
N VAL A 387 -19.23 1.95 -4.90
CA VAL A 387 -20.50 2.64 -5.25
C VAL A 387 -21.16 1.90 -6.40
N LEU A 388 -22.41 1.49 -6.18
CA LEU A 388 -23.23 0.89 -7.21
C LEU A 388 -24.08 1.97 -7.88
N VAL A 389 -23.96 2.08 -9.20
CA VAL A 389 -24.70 3.03 -10.03
C VAL A 389 -25.65 2.25 -10.92
N ARG A 390 -26.95 2.55 -10.81
CA ARG A 390 -28.03 1.95 -11.60
C ARG A 390 -28.62 3.00 -12.52
N PRO A 391 -28.56 2.83 -13.85
CA PRO A 391 -29.26 3.70 -14.80
C PRO A 391 -30.76 3.75 -14.49
N ALA A 392 -31.41 4.91 -14.72
CA ALA A 392 -32.85 5.09 -14.54
C ALA A 392 -33.67 4.43 -15.65
#